data_79531bb30d569e93c0f0ceb40e287c83
#
_entry.id   79531bb30d569e93c0f0ceb40e287c83
#
_cell.length_a   1.000
_cell.length_b   1.000
_cell.length_c   1.000
_cell.angle_alpha   90.00
_cell.angle_beta   90.00
_cell.angle_gamma   90.00
#
_symmetry.space_group_name_H-M   'P 1'
#
loop_
_entity.id
_entity.type
_entity.pdbx_description
1 polymer ?
#
loop_
_entity_poly.entity_id
_entity_poly.type
_entity_poly.pdbx_seq_one_letter_code
_entity_poly.pdbx_strand_id
1 'polypeptide(L)'
;MDPTRKRVARRSRQLRARKRITGTAAKPRLSVYRSNDHIYAQLIDDVAGHTLAAASSLEPAVTKGTDGKVGVARQVGTTVGERATQAGITACVFDRGGNRYAGRVAALADGAREAGLEF
;
A
#
# COMPACT_ATOMS: atom_id res chain seq x y z
N MET A 1 -13.43 -23.39 2.46
CA MET A 1 -12.83 -23.11 1.15
C MET A 1 -11.39 -23.54 1.12
N ASP A 2 -10.96 -24.19 0.07
CA ASP A 2 -9.58 -24.62 -0.15
C ASP A 2 -8.65 -23.41 -0.17
N PRO A 3 -7.58 -23.39 0.64
CA PRO A 3 -6.59 -22.29 0.64
C PRO A 3 -5.98 -22.02 -0.73
N THR A 4 -5.79 -23.07 -1.55
CA THR A 4 -5.27 -22.94 -2.92
C THR A 4 -6.20 -22.12 -3.79
N ARG A 5 -7.52 -22.34 -3.71
CA ARG A 5 -8.52 -21.56 -4.46
C ARG A 5 -8.49 -20.09 -4.05
N LYS A 6 -8.34 -19.79 -2.77
CA LYS A 6 -8.24 -18.41 -2.28
C LYS A 6 -7.02 -17.69 -2.87
N ARG A 7 -5.87 -18.37 -2.92
CA ARG A 7 -4.63 -17.83 -3.48
C ARG A 7 -4.78 -17.55 -4.97
N VAL A 8 -5.33 -18.49 -5.71
CA VAL A 8 -5.54 -18.36 -7.17
C VAL A 8 -6.48 -17.20 -7.46
N ALA A 9 -7.61 -17.10 -6.75
CA ALA A 9 -8.57 -16.03 -6.94
C ALA A 9 -7.97 -14.66 -6.66
N ARG A 10 -7.19 -14.51 -5.58
CA ARG A 10 -6.51 -13.26 -5.24
C ARG A 10 -5.49 -12.88 -6.31
N ARG A 11 -4.69 -13.85 -6.77
CA ARG A 11 -3.70 -13.63 -7.83
C ARG A 11 -4.37 -13.16 -9.12
N SER A 12 -5.49 -13.76 -9.50
CA SER A 12 -6.26 -13.35 -10.67
C SER A 12 -6.76 -11.92 -10.56
N ARG A 13 -7.25 -11.50 -9.36
CA ARG A 13 -7.68 -10.13 -9.12
C ARG A 13 -6.51 -9.15 -9.22
N GLN A 14 -5.33 -9.49 -8.68
CA GLN A 14 -4.13 -8.67 -8.80
C GLN A 14 -3.75 -8.45 -10.25
N LEU A 15 -3.71 -9.52 -11.05
CA LEU A 15 -3.32 -9.45 -12.47
C LEU A 15 -4.32 -8.60 -13.27
N ARG A 16 -5.62 -8.73 -12.99
CA ARG A 16 -6.63 -7.90 -13.66
C ARG A 16 -6.50 -6.42 -13.30
N ALA A 17 -6.26 -6.13 -12.04
CA ALA A 17 -6.04 -4.76 -11.59
C ALA A 17 -4.81 -4.14 -12.25
N ARG A 18 -3.71 -4.89 -12.34
CA ARG A 18 -2.46 -4.43 -12.95
C ARG A 18 -2.57 -4.12 -14.44
N LYS A 19 -3.50 -4.72 -15.15
CA LYS A 19 -3.78 -4.37 -16.55
C LYS A 19 -4.28 -2.94 -16.69
N ARG A 20 -4.91 -2.39 -15.64
CA ARG A 20 -5.50 -1.04 -15.62
C ARG A 20 -4.65 -0.03 -14.87
N ILE A 21 -3.74 -0.50 -14.01
CA ILE A 21 -2.98 0.34 -13.09
C ILE A 21 -1.50 0.24 -13.44
N THR A 22 -0.94 1.35 -13.90
CA THR A 22 0.49 1.48 -14.16
C THR A 22 1.01 2.70 -13.42
N GLY A 23 2.02 2.51 -12.58
CA GLY A 23 2.68 3.61 -11.88
C GLY A 23 3.74 4.28 -12.75
N THR A 24 3.86 5.59 -12.62
CA THR A 24 4.90 6.40 -13.26
C THR A 24 5.65 7.20 -12.21
N ALA A 25 6.70 7.91 -12.59
CA ALA A 25 7.45 8.77 -11.66
C ALA A 25 6.55 9.89 -11.09
N ALA A 26 5.69 10.47 -11.92
CA ALA A 26 4.80 11.55 -11.52
C ALA A 26 3.60 11.05 -10.72
N LYS A 27 3.14 9.83 -11.01
CA LYS A 27 1.98 9.22 -10.34
C LYS A 27 2.26 7.73 -10.12
N PRO A 28 3.08 7.40 -9.12
CA PRO A 28 3.48 6.01 -8.87
C PRO A 28 2.32 5.16 -8.37
N ARG A 29 2.49 3.85 -8.46
CA ARG A 29 1.52 2.87 -7.99
C ARG A 29 1.76 2.59 -6.50
N LEU A 30 0.78 2.92 -5.67
CA LEU A 30 0.80 2.56 -4.24
C LEU A 30 0.34 1.12 -4.10
N SER A 31 1.30 0.22 -3.97
CA SER A 31 1.07 -1.21 -3.84
C SER A 31 0.99 -1.60 -2.38
N VAL A 32 -0.06 -2.31 -2.00
CA VAL A 32 -0.28 -2.80 -0.64
C VAL A 32 -0.19 -4.32 -0.64
N TYR A 33 0.67 -4.85 0.23
CA TYR A 33 0.76 -6.28 0.51
C TYR A 33 0.52 -6.50 1.99
N ARG A 34 -0.30 -7.49 2.33
CA ARG A 34 -0.53 -7.85 3.73
C ARG A 34 -0.43 -9.35 3.95
N SER A 35 0.11 -9.73 5.11
CA SER A 35 0.02 -11.06 5.68
C SER A 35 -0.86 -11.00 6.93
N ASN A 36 -1.00 -12.13 7.65
CA ASN A 36 -1.75 -12.14 8.90
C ASN A 36 -1.18 -11.17 9.93
N ASP A 37 0.14 -11.05 10.01
CA ASP A 37 0.82 -10.30 11.06
C ASP A 37 1.32 -8.93 10.61
N HIS A 38 1.58 -8.74 9.32
CA HIS A 38 2.23 -7.53 8.83
C HIS A 38 1.56 -6.95 7.59
N ILE A 39 1.79 -5.66 7.36
CA ILE A 39 1.31 -4.93 6.20
C ILE A 39 2.45 -4.07 5.65
N TYR A 40 2.51 -3.97 4.31
CA TYR A 40 3.58 -3.29 3.58
C TYR A 40 2.97 -2.36 2.54
N ALA A 41 3.59 -1.20 2.35
CA ALA A 41 3.21 -0.26 1.32
C ALA A 41 4.44 0.18 0.53
N GLN A 42 4.31 0.24 -0.79
CA GLN A 42 5.38 0.69 -1.70
C GLN A 42 4.80 1.60 -2.75
N LEU A 43 5.50 2.68 -3.04
CA LEU A 43 5.22 3.52 -4.21
C LEU A 43 6.19 3.15 -5.31
N ILE A 44 5.66 2.62 -6.41
CA ILE A 44 6.45 1.99 -7.48
C ILE A 44 6.27 2.76 -8.78
N ASP A 45 7.39 3.12 -9.41
CA ASP A 45 7.44 3.57 -10.79
C ASP A 45 7.61 2.32 -11.67
N ASP A 46 6.53 1.88 -12.32
CA ASP A 46 6.54 0.66 -13.14
C ASP A 46 7.33 0.85 -14.44
N VAL A 47 7.45 2.08 -14.93
CA VAL A 47 8.19 2.38 -16.15
C VAL A 47 9.70 2.20 -15.94
N ALA A 48 10.22 2.74 -14.83
CA ALA A 48 11.64 2.64 -14.48
C ALA A 48 11.97 1.38 -13.68
N GLY A 49 10.97 0.71 -13.11
CA GLY A 49 11.16 -0.47 -12.25
C GLY A 49 11.74 -0.14 -10.88
N HIS A 50 11.45 1.07 -10.36
CA HIS A 50 11.98 1.53 -9.07
C HIS A 50 10.89 1.69 -8.02
N THR A 51 11.23 1.36 -6.76
CA THR A 51 10.43 1.72 -5.59
C THR A 51 10.90 3.10 -5.11
N LEU A 52 9.98 4.06 -5.11
CA LEU A 52 10.29 5.45 -4.78
C LEU A 52 10.16 5.75 -3.29
N ALA A 53 9.24 5.09 -2.61
CA ALA A 53 9.05 5.18 -1.18
C ALA A 53 8.41 3.88 -0.67
N ALA A 54 8.68 3.53 0.57
CA ALA A 54 8.13 2.32 1.18
C ALA A 54 7.98 2.49 2.69
N ALA A 55 7.07 1.73 3.28
CA ALA A 55 6.90 1.62 4.72
C ALA A 55 6.31 0.26 5.06
N SER A 56 6.57 -0.23 6.26
CA SER A 56 6.00 -1.50 6.70
C SER A 56 5.79 -1.54 8.22
N SER A 57 4.92 -2.44 8.65
CA SER A 57 4.68 -2.70 10.07
C SER A 57 5.86 -3.39 10.77
N LEU A 58 6.87 -3.84 10.02
CA LEU A 58 8.11 -4.37 10.60
C LEU A 58 9.01 -3.27 11.17
N GLU A 59 8.80 -2.03 10.77
CA GLU A 59 9.61 -0.90 11.24
C GLU A 59 9.16 -0.48 12.64
N PRO A 60 10.03 -0.55 13.66
CA PRO A 60 9.66 -0.17 15.03
C PRO A 60 9.16 1.28 15.14
N ALA A 61 9.74 2.19 14.36
CA ALA A 61 9.33 3.59 14.34
C ALA A 61 7.89 3.78 13.86
N VAL A 62 7.40 2.88 13.00
CA VAL A 62 6.03 2.91 12.47
C VAL A 62 5.02 2.40 13.50
N THR A 63 5.38 1.39 14.27
CA THR A 63 4.45 0.70 15.18
C THR A 63 4.49 1.23 16.61
N LYS A 64 5.46 2.06 16.95
CA LYS A 64 5.62 2.57 18.32
C LYS A 64 4.41 3.38 18.77
N GLY A 65 3.80 2.98 19.89
CA GLY A 65 2.64 3.67 20.45
C GLY A 65 1.34 3.43 19.71
N THR A 66 1.30 2.47 18.78
CA THR A 66 0.12 2.17 17.96
C THR A 66 -0.39 0.77 18.29
N ASP A 67 -1.66 0.67 18.65
CA ASP A 67 -2.30 -0.58 19.01
C ASP A 67 -3.19 -1.11 17.89
N GLY A 68 -3.20 -2.44 17.74
CA GLY A 68 -4.08 -3.14 16.82
C GLY A 68 -3.64 -3.06 15.37
N LYS A 69 -4.11 -4.03 14.58
CA LYS A 69 -3.70 -4.17 13.17
C LYS A 69 -4.19 -3.02 12.30
N VAL A 70 -5.38 -2.50 12.56
CA VAL A 70 -5.95 -1.37 11.81
C VAL A 70 -5.17 -0.09 12.10
N GLY A 71 -4.87 0.19 13.37
CA GLY A 71 -4.07 1.34 13.76
C GLY A 71 -2.66 1.31 13.17
N VAL A 72 -2.03 0.12 13.19
CA VAL A 72 -0.71 -0.08 12.59
C VAL A 72 -0.76 0.16 11.08
N ALA A 73 -1.77 -0.35 10.39
CA ALA A 73 -1.95 -0.14 8.95
C ALA A 73 -2.09 1.35 8.61
N ARG A 74 -2.87 2.09 9.40
CA ARG A 74 -3.01 3.54 9.23
C ARG A 74 -1.66 4.24 9.38
N GLN A 75 -0.86 3.84 10.36
CA GLN A 75 0.47 4.42 10.59
C GLN A 75 1.43 4.09 9.44
N VAL A 76 1.36 2.89 8.87
CA VAL A 76 2.12 2.52 7.67
C VAL A 76 1.76 3.47 6.51
N GLY A 77 0.46 3.71 6.31
CA GLY A 77 -0.02 4.64 5.29
C GLY A 77 0.47 6.07 5.51
N THR A 78 0.38 6.57 6.74
CA THR A 78 0.89 7.89 7.11
C THR A 78 2.38 8.00 6.82
N THR A 79 3.15 6.98 7.19
CA THR A 79 4.61 6.97 7.00
C THR A 79 4.99 6.96 5.53
N VAL A 80 4.35 6.12 4.70
CA VAL A 80 4.64 6.10 3.26
C VAL A 80 4.23 7.40 2.59
N GLY A 81 3.12 8.00 3.02
CA GLY A 81 2.69 9.31 2.53
C GLY A 81 3.66 10.42 2.87
N GLU A 82 4.18 10.45 4.09
CA GLU A 82 5.20 11.42 4.52
C GLU A 82 6.49 11.25 3.71
N ARG A 83 6.94 10.01 3.52
CA ARG A 83 8.15 9.71 2.73
C ARG A 83 7.97 10.10 1.27
N ALA A 84 6.76 9.91 0.73
CA ALA A 84 6.41 10.34 -0.62
C ALA A 84 6.49 11.87 -0.74
N THR A 85 5.91 12.58 0.20
CA THR A 85 5.93 14.05 0.22
C THR A 85 7.37 14.56 0.27
N GLN A 86 8.23 13.96 1.08
CA GLN A 86 9.66 14.31 1.15
C GLN A 86 10.37 14.06 -0.18
N ALA A 87 9.92 13.07 -0.95
CA ALA A 87 10.47 12.76 -2.28
C ALA A 87 9.82 13.60 -3.40
N GLY A 88 8.91 14.51 -3.07
CA GLY A 88 8.23 15.36 -4.04
C GLY A 88 7.04 14.69 -4.74
N ILE A 89 6.55 13.57 -4.22
CA ILE A 89 5.41 12.84 -4.78
C ILE A 89 4.14 13.33 -4.10
N THR A 90 3.16 13.78 -4.89
CA THR A 90 1.88 14.32 -4.37
C THR A 90 0.66 13.49 -4.75
N ALA A 91 0.79 12.61 -5.75
CA ALA A 91 -0.31 11.80 -6.23
C ALA A 91 0.15 10.37 -6.51
N CYS A 92 -0.77 9.43 -6.40
CA CYS A 92 -0.48 8.02 -6.71
C CYS A 92 -1.72 7.33 -7.27
N VAL A 93 -1.53 6.12 -7.80
CA VAL A 93 -2.60 5.21 -8.21
C VAL A 93 -2.64 4.09 -7.18
N PHE A 94 -3.81 3.80 -6.61
CA PHE A 94 -3.94 2.82 -5.55
C PHE A 94 -4.13 1.40 -6.09
N ASP A 95 -3.24 0.48 -5.68
CA ASP A 95 -3.31 -0.95 -6.00
C ASP A 95 -3.48 -1.74 -4.71
N ARG A 96 -4.69 -2.29 -4.51
CA ARG A 96 -5.03 -3.06 -3.30
C ARG A 96 -4.36 -4.44 -3.22
N GLY A 97 -3.66 -4.87 -4.26
CA GLY A 97 -3.05 -6.20 -4.31
C GLY A 97 -4.05 -7.34 -4.30
N GLY A 98 -5.26 -7.12 -4.85
CA GLY A 98 -6.34 -8.11 -4.85
C GLY A 98 -7.08 -8.23 -3.52
N ASN A 99 -6.76 -7.41 -2.52
CA ASN A 99 -7.45 -7.37 -1.23
C ASN A 99 -8.70 -6.51 -1.29
N ARG A 100 -9.65 -6.74 -0.36
CA ARG A 100 -10.81 -5.88 -0.21
C ARG A 100 -10.40 -4.49 0.26
N TYR A 101 -11.11 -3.48 -0.24
CA TYR A 101 -10.98 -2.11 0.28
C TYR A 101 -11.79 -1.99 1.58
N ALA A 102 -11.25 -2.56 2.65
CA ALA A 102 -11.86 -2.59 3.96
C ALA A 102 -10.80 -2.82 5.04
N GLY A 103 -11.11 -2.55 6.29
CA GLY A 103 -10.26 -2.83 7.44
C GLY A 103 -8.86 -2.23 7.30
N ARG A 104 -7.84 -3.07 7.33
CA ARG A 104 -6.42 -2.66 7.28
C ARG A 104 -6.06 -1.92 6.00
N VAL A 105 -6.56 -2.39 4.85
CA VAL A 105 -6.26 -1.77 3.55
C VAL A 105 -6.85 -0.37 3.47
N ALA A 106 -8.11 -0.20 3.89
CA ALA A 106 -8.76 1.10 3.95
C ALA A 106 -8.05 2.05 4.92
N ALA A 107 -7.65 1.55 6.09
CA ALA A 107 -6.93 2.34 7.09
C ALA A 107 -5.59 2.85 6.55
N LEU A 108 -4.85 2.00 5.83
CA LEU A 108 -3.60 2.40 5.18
C LEU A 108 -3.84 3.50 4.15
N ALA A 109 -4.86 3.35 3.31
CA ALA A 109 -5.21 4.36 2.31
C ALA A 109 -5.57 5.70 2.98
N ASP A 110 -6.36 5.67 4.04
CA ASP A 110 -6.74 6.87 4.79
C ASP A 110 -5.51 7.57 5.39
N GLY A 111 -4.59 6.81 5.97
CA GLY A 111 -3.34 7.35 6.50
C GLY A 111 -2.49 8.03 5.43
N ALA A 112 -2.37 7.42 4.26
CA ALA A 112 -1.62 7.98 3.14
C ALA A 112 -2.27 9.27 2.62
N ARG A 113 -3.60 9.30 2.53
CA ARG A 113 -4.35 10.52 2.12
C ARG A 113 -4.18 11.65 3.13
N GLU A 114 -4.24 11.36 4.41
CA GLU A 114 -4.02 12.35 5.47
C GLU A 114 -2.60 12.93 5.43
N ALA A 115 -1.63 12.14 5.02
CA ALA A 115 -0.23 12.59 4.88
C ALA A 115 0.03 13.40 3.62
N GLY A 116 -0.98 13.55 2.74
CA GLY A 116 -0.92 14.43 1.59
C GLY A 116 -0.94 13.77 0.22
N LEU A 117 -1.06 12.45 0.14
CA LEU A 117 -1.19 11.76 -1.15
C LEU A 117 -2.61 11.89 -1.71
N GLU A 118 -2.71 12.22 -2.98
CA GLU A 118 -3.97 12.29 -3.72
C GLU A 118 -4.22 11.00 -4.51
N PHE A 119 -5.34 10.39 -4.25
CA PHE A 119 -5.79 9.22 -5.02
C PHE A 119 -7.24 8.85 -4.69
#